data_e8621151cbf8e7410e7736f59a0c6f1b
#
_entry.id   e8621151cbf8e7410e7736f59a0c6f1b
#
_cell.length_a   1.000
_cell.length_b   1.000
_cell.length_c   1.000
_cell.angle_alpha   90.00
_cell.angle_beta   90.00
_cell.angle_gamma   90.00
#
_symmetry.space_group_name_H-M   'P 1'
#
loop_
_entity.id
_entity.type
_entity.pdbx_description
1 polymer ?
#
loop_
_entity_poly.entity_id
_entity_poly.type
_entity_poly.pdbx_seq_one_letter_code
_entity_poly.pdbx_strand_id
1 'polypeptide(L)'
;VDLGTTQGASTDITGHYTLSNVPSDATLLISYIGYKPAKVQVAGRTQVDIAMQEDAAQIEGVMVVAYGTAKKESFTGSAAVVKGGELQKRVVGNVTKSFEGTVAGVQVASGGGQPGEAASVIIRGIGSVNASATPLYVVDGIPFDGSLSAINPADIETMTVLKDASAGALYGARGANGVIVITTKKGKKDKIRISYKGNVGIASRAIPRYDLVDMKDYVEMSYEALRNSAQYGTGMDFEGASRYAANNLGQQIGGLKNPEYYNPYKNYTWETLIDQSTGKIRSDAKAAWNENWLDEISDNSAIRTEHIVSVNGGSERANYVASLGYYMEDGILQNTDFSRYTGRVGADSQAKSWLKIGMNANFAHSESSYQSFEDASTANVWYTAQFMAPV
;
A
#
# COMPACT_ATOMS: atom_id res chain seq x y z
N VAL A 1 -40.06 18.72 -19.31
CA VAL A 1 -41.03 19.26 -18.31
C VAL A 1 -41.04 20.79 -18.44
N ASP A 2 -42.23 21.40 -18.46
CA ASP A 2 -42.34 22.86 -18.35
C ASP A 2 -42.09 23.32 -16.93
N LEU A 3 -41.12 24.22 -16.74
CA LEU A 3 -40.71 24.72 -15.42
C LEU A 3 -41.83 25.60 -14.81
N GLY A 4 -42.35 25.14 -13.65
CA GLY A 4 -43.45 25.81 -12.94
C GLY A 4 -44.82 25.16 -13.13
N THR A 5 -44.90 24.09 -13.93
CA THR A 5 -46.09 23.28 -14.12
C THR A 5 -45.82 21.81 -13.85
N THR A 6 -46.87 20.99 -13.83
CA THR A 6 -46.74 19.51 -13.73
C THR A 6 -46.75 18.84 -15.12
N GLN A 7 -46.71 19.61 -16.21
CA GLN A 7 -46.72 19.08 -17.55
C GLN A 7 -45.35 18.55 -17.96
N GLY A 8 -45.30 17.32 -18.46
CA GLY A 8 -44.07 16.68 -18.95
C GLY A 8 -44.41 15.63 -20.00
N ALA A 9 -43.43 15.37 -20.86
CA ALA A 9 -43.47 14.28 -21.82
C ALA A 9 -42.11 13.56 -21.81
N SER A 10 -42.12 12.28 -22.14
CA SER A 10 -40.90 11.50 -22.44
C SER A 10 -40.71 11.48 -23.95
N THR A 11 -39.45 11.41 -24.38
CA THR A 11 -39.09 11.19 -25.77
C THR A 11 -39.36 9.75 -26.17
N ASP A 12 -39.69 9.53 -27.43
CA ASP A 12 -39.72 8.20 -28.03
C ASP A 12 -38.29 7.69 -28.36
N ILE A 13 -38.18 6.51 -28.94
CA ILE A 13 -36.91 5.88 -29.32
C ILE A 13 -36.10 6.64 -30.36
N THR A 14 -36.74 7.58 -31.06
CA THR A 14 -36.13 8.44 -32.09
C THR A 14 -35.78 9.83 -31.56
N GLY A 15 -36.10 10.10 -30.27
CA GLY A 15 -35.83 11.37 -29.63
C GLY A 15 -36.92 12.43 -29.81
N HIS A 16 -38.05 12.11 -30.43
CA HIS A 16 -39.18 13.05 -30.59
C HIS A 16 -40.02 13.14 -29.30
N TYR A 17 -40.49 14.33 -29.01
CA TYR A 17 -41.41 14.61 -27.91
C TYR A 17 -42.50 15.59 -28.33
N THR A 18 -43.66 15.52 -27.71
CA THR A 18 -44.75 16.43 -27.91
C THR A 18 -45.30 16.94 -26.59
N LEU A 19 -45.37 18.25 -26.43
CA LEU A 19 -46.00 18.94 -25.31
C LEU A 19 -47.12 19.80 -25.83
N SER A 20 -48.34 19.66 -25.31
CA SER A 20 -49.52 20.42 -25.69
C SER A 20 -49.76 21.57 -24.73
N ASN A 21 -50.33 22.70 -25.19
CA ASN A 21 -50.71 23.83 -24.37
C ASN A 21 -49.54 24.47 -23.58
N VAL A 22 -48.36 24.58 -24.18
CA VAL A 22 -47.19 25.21 -23.58
C VAL A 22 -47.26 26.73 -23.86
N PRO A 23 -47.17 27.59 -22.85
CA PRO A 23 -47.09 29.05 -23.01
C PRO A 23 -45.91 29.46 -23.90
N SER A 24 -46.08 30.54 -24.67
CA SER A 24 -45.02 31.02 -25.57
C SER A 24 -43.74 31.49 -24.85
N ASP A 25 -43.84 31.87 -23.59
CA ASP A 25 -42.76 32.29 -22.71
C ASP A 25 -42.22 31.18 -21.79
N ALA A 26 -42.75 29.96 -21.92
CA ALA A 26 -42.37 28.83 -21.08
C ALA A 26 -40.89 28.45 -21.23
N THR A 27 -40.33 27.92 -20.14
CA THR A 27 -38.98 27.35 -20.12
C THR A 27 -39.08 25.83 -19.96
N LEU A 28 -38.60 25.08 -20.91
CA LEU A 28 -38.52 23.64 -20.81
C LEU A 28 -37.25 23.20 -20.05
N LEU A 29 -37.43 22.32 -19.10
CA LEU A 29 -36.35 21.60 -18.45
C LEU A 29 -36.24 20.19 -19.03
N ILE A 30 -35.12 19.89 -19.64
CA ILE A 30 -34.85 18.60 -20.25
C ILE A 30 -33.81 17.89 -19.42
N SER A 31 -34.08 16.66 -19.01
CA SER A 31 -33.17 15.84 -18.24
C SER A 31 -33.13 14.43 -18.86
N TYR A 32 -31.92 13.90 -18.98
CA TYR A 32 -31.69 12.53 -19.38
C TYR A 32 -30.47 11.98 -18.59
N ILE A 33 -30.51 10.70 -18.31
CA ILE A 33 -29.45 10.06 -17.49
C ILE A 33 -28.12 10.09 -18.28
N GLY A 34 -27.08 10.66 -17.67
CA GLY A 34 -25.77 10.81 -18.31
C GLY A 34 -25.58 12.13 -19.06
N TYR A 35 -26.55 13.03 -19.01
CA TYR A 35 -26.47 14.34 -19.66
C TYR A 35 -26.78 15.47 -18.67
N LYS A 36 -26.14 16.63 -18.87
CA LYS A 36 -26.44 17.83 -18.08
C LYS A 36 -27.86 18.30 -18.34
N PRO A 37 -28.65 18.60 -17.31
CA PRO A 37 -29.97 19.16 -17.51
C PRO A 37 -29.89 20.45 -18.33
N ALA A 38 -30.66 20.52 -19.40
CA ALA A 38 -30.72 21.68 -20.26
C ALA A 38 -32.02 22.47 -20.02
N LYS A 39 -31.90 23.81 -19.95
CA LYS A 39 -33.04 24.72 -19.91
C LYS A 39 -33.14 25.47 -21.20
N VAL A 40 -34.29 25.41 -21.85
CA VAL A 40 -34.54 26.06 -23.16
C VAL A 40 -35.84 26.82 -23.10
N GLN A 41 -35.81 28.10 -23.44
CA GLN A 41 -37.04 28.89 -23.61
C GLN A 41 -37.73 28.56 -24.91
N VAL A 42 -39.04 28.39 -24.84
CA VAL A 42 -39.87 28.11 -26.02
C VAL A 42 -39.90 29.31 -26.98
N ALA A 43 -40.01 30.51 -26.44
CA ALA A 43 -39.96 31.79 -27.19
C ALA A 43 -40.86 31.80 -28.43
N GLY A 44 -42.08 31.25 -28.31
CA GLY A 44 -43.07 31.19 -29.40
C GLY A 44 -42.78 30.16 -30.49
N ARG A 45 -41.75 29.32 -30.36
CA ARG A 45 -41.42 28.29 -31.37
C ARG A 45 -42.35 27.09 -31.24
N THR A 46 -42.77 26.55 -32.35
CA THR A 46 -43.57 25.31 -32.41
C THR A 46 -42.72 24.04 -32.46
N GLN A 47 -41.43 24.17 -32.79
CA GLN A 47 -40.44 23.11 -32.78
C GLN A 47 -39.18 23.58 -32.05
N VAL A 48 -38.72 22.81 -31.09
CA VAL A 48 -37.56 23.13 -30.27
C VAL A 48 -36.64 21.91 -30.28
N ASP A 49 -35.55 22.00 -31.05
CA ASP A 49 -34.52 20.97 -31.09
C ASP A 49 -33.46 21.25 -30.02
N ILE A 50 -33.07 20.21 -29.27
CA ILE A 50 -32.23 20.35 -28.10
C ILE A 50 -31.07 19.39 -28.19
N ALA A 51 -29.86 19.95 -28.23
CA ALA A 51 -28.62 19.18 -28.07
C ALA A 51 -28.22 19.15 -26.60
N MET A 52 -28.21 17.97 -26.02
CA MET A 52 -27.78 17.77 -24.64
C MET A 52 -26.27 17.51 -24.57
N GLN A 53 -25.61 18.07 -23.58
CA GLN A 53 -24.17 17.81 -23.28
C GLN A 53 -24.05 16.64 -22.33
N GLU A 54 -23.17 15.71 -22.66
CA GLU A 54 -22.84 14.61 -21.73
C GLU A 54 -22.36 15.16 -20.37
N ASP A 55 -22.91 14.63 -19.29
CA ASP A 55 -22.49 14.96 -17.94
C ASP A 55 -21.56 13.87 -17.40
N ALA A 56 -20.27 14.07 -17.60
CA ALA A 56 -19.25 13.17 -17.07
C ALA A 56 -19.28 13.02 -15.54
N ALA A 57 -19.94 13.95 -14.82
CA ALA A 57 -20.06 13.90 -13.35
C ALA A 57 -21.18 12.94 -12.89
N GLN A 58 -22.16 12.61 -13.73
CA GLN A 58 -23.24 11.66 -13.37
C GLN A 58 -22.85 10.19 -13.48
N ILE A 59 -21.64 9.88 -13.96
CA ILE A 59 -21.08 8.52 -13.92
C ILE A 59 -20.72 8.10 -12.48
N GLU A 60 -20.78 9.01 -11.53
CA GLU A 60 -20.42 8.74 -10.12
C GLU A 60 -21.34 7.73 -9.40
N GLY A 61 -22.49 7.43 -9.94
CA GLY A 61 -23.45 6.48 -9.36
C GLY A 61 -23.37 5.04 -9.87
N VAL A 62 -22.47 4.71 -10.79
CA VAL A 62 -22.34 3.36 -11.35
C VAL A 62 -21.16 2.64 -10.70
N MET A 63 -21.42 1.45 -10.15
CA MET A 63 -20.38 0.59 -9.62
C MET A 63 -20.30 -0.70 -10.44
N VAL A 64 -19.12 -1.25 -10.58
CA VAL A 64 -18.92 -2.57 -11.17
C VAL A 64 -19.21 -3.62 -10.11
N VAL A 65 -20.14 -4.50 -10.40
CA VAL A 65 -20.50 -5.65 -9.56
C VAL A 65 -20.41 -6.92 -10.40
N ALA A 66 -19.73 -7.92 -9.90
CA ALA A 66 -19.60 -9.26 -10.49
C ALA A 66 -19.48 -9.25 -12.02
N TYR A 67 -20.58 -9.49 -12.74
CA TYR A 67 -20.62 -9.63 -14.19
C TYR A 67 -21.30 -8.44 -14.88
N GLY A 68 -21.44 -7.29 -14.20
CA GLY A 68 -22.12 -6.13 -14.75
C GLY A 68 -21.88 -4.85 -13.98
N THR A 69 -22.63 -3.82 -14.35
CA THR A 69 -22.65 -2.54 -13.67
C THR A 69 -24.01 -2.32 -13.00
N ALA A 70 -24.01 -1.88 -11.75
CA ALA A 70 -25.21 -1.49 -11.02
C ALA A 70 -25.13 -0.02 -10.64
N LYS A 71 -26.28 0.65 -10.57
CA LYS A 71 -26.33 1.97 -9.96
C LYS A 71 -26.13 1.84 -8.45
N LYS A 72 -25.31 2.69 -7.87
CA LYS A 72 -25.03 2.70 -6.42
C LYS A 72 -26.34 2.79 -5.60
N GLU A 73 -27.30 3.56 -6.10
CA GLU A 73 -28.61 3.76 -5.44
C GLU A 73 -29.52 2.52 -5.51
N SER A 74 -29.37 1.69 -6.54
CA SER A 74 -30.16 0.46 -6.72
C SER A 74 -29.48 -0.78 -6.13
N PHE A 75 -28.27 -0.63 -5.60
CA PHE A 75 -27.54 -1.74 -4.99
C PHE A 75 -27.94 -1.86 -3.50
N THR A 76 -28.66 -2.92 -3.18
CA THR A 76 -29.17 -3.19 -1.83
C THR A 76 -28.08 -3.66 -0.84
N GLY A 77 -26.89 -3.98 -1.33
CA GLY A 77 -25.75 -4.44 -0.53
C GLY A 77 -24.85 -3.32 -0.03
N SER A 78 -24.02 -3.61 0.97
CA SER A 78 -23.02 -2.68 1.46
C SER A 78 -21.76 -2.73 0.59
N ALA A 79 -21.57 -1.73 -0.24
CA ALA A 79 -20.40 -1.59 -1.08
C ALA A 79 -19.70 -0.23 -0.89
N ALA A 80 -18.39 -0.20 -1.08
CA ALA A 80 -17.62 1.02 -1.11
C ALA A 80 -16.77 1.06 -2.39
N VAL A 81 -16.75 2.21 -3.05
CA VAL A 81 -15.97 2.43 -4.28
C VAL A 81 -14.84 3.40 -3.98
N VAL A 82 -13.62 3.02 -4.32
CA VAL A 82 -12.43 3.86 -4.28
C VAL A 82 -11.99 4.14 -5.71
N LYS A 83 -11.83 5.40 -6.06
CA LYS A 83 -11.38 5.81 -7.40
C LYS A 83 -9.87 5.61 -7.52
N GLY A 84 -9.38 5.24 -8.70
CA GLY A 84 -7.96 5.05 -8.96
C GLY A 84 -7.10 6.27 -8.64
N GLY A 85 -7.64 7.48 -8.79
CA GLY A 85 -6.96 8.72 -8.39
C GLY A 85 -6.65 8.80 -6.89
N GLU A 86 -7.52 8.24 -6.03
CA GLU A 86 -7.26 8.19 -4.58
C GLU A 86 -6.17 7.16 -4.25
N LEU A 87 -6.19 6.01 -4.92
CA LEU A 87 -5.18 4.96 -4.76
C LEU A 87 -3.78 5.43 -5.18
N GLN A 88 -3.70 6.31 -6.17
CA GLN A 88 -2.45 6.84 -6.72
C GLN A 88 -1.84 8.00 -5.91
N LYS A 89 -2.54 8.53 -4.92
CA LYS A 89 -2.00 9.55 -4.01
C LYS A 89 -0.85 9.02 -3.16
N ARG A 90 -0.85 7.72 -2.91
CA ARG A 90 0.25 7.00 -2.26
C ARG A 90 1.01 6.20 -3.30
N VAL A 91 2.31 6.43 -3.39
CA VAL A 91 3.20 5.59 -4.19
C VAL A 91 3.59 4.39 -3.33
N VAL A 92 3.07 3.23 -3.67
CA VAL A 92 3.27 1.99 -2.91
C VAL A 92 3.58 0.82 -3.83
N GLY A 93 4.46 -0.06 -3.39
CA GLY A 93 4.87 -1.24 -4.15
C GLY A 93 3.74 -2.26 -4.33
N ASN A 94 2.78 -2.30 -3.40
CA ASN A 94 1.66 -3.24 -3.45
C ASN A 94 0.32 -2.53 -3.33
N VAL A 95 -0.64 -2.91 -4.16
CA VAL A 95 -1.96 -2.30 -4.22
C VAL A 95 -2.74 -2.43 -2.90
N THR A 96 -2.49 -3.46 -2.10
CA THR A 96 -3.16 -3.64 -0.80
C THR A 96 -2.84 -2.52 0.18
N LYS A 97 -1.62 -1.98 0.15
CA LYS A 97 -1.22 -0.84 1.00
C LYS A 97 -1.96 0.46 0.63
N SER A 98 -2.46 0.59 -0.61
CA SER A 98 -3.22 1.77 -1.03
C SER A 98 -4.63 1.84 -0.40
N PHE A 99 -5.14 0.74 0.15
CA PHE A 99 -6.43 0.73 0.86
C PHE A 99 -6.40 1.26 2.27
N GLU A 100 -5.23 1.35 2.87
CA GLU A 100 -5.09 1.70 4.28
C GLU A 100 -5.79 3.02 4.60
N GLY A 101 -6.78 2.97 5.50
CA GLY A 101 -7.57 4.12 5.91
C GLY A 101 -8.55 4.67 4.86
N THR A 102 -8.72 4.02 3.70
CA THR A 102 -9.57 4.54 2.61
C THR A 102 -11.02 4.05 2.67
N VAL A 103 -11.28 2.88 3.26
CA VAL A 103 -12.59 2.23 3.24
C VAL A 103 -13.03 1.85 4.65
N ALA A 104 -14.17 2.40 5.10
CA ALA A 104 -14.76 2.02 6.38
C ALA A 104 -15.12 0.52 6.41
N GLY A 105 -14.78 -0.18 7.51
CA GLY A 105 -15.02 -1.62 7.68
C GLY A 105 -14.06 -2.53 6.92
N VAL A 106 -12.97 -1.97 6.39
CA VAL A 106 -11.83 -2.70 5.85
C VAL A 106 -10.63 -2.42 6.74
N GLN A 107 -10.09 -3.47 7.32
CA GLN A 107 -8.87 -3.42 8.12
C GLN A 107 -7.70 -3.83 7.22
N VAL A 108 -6.67 -3.00 7.20
CA VAL A 108 -5.43 -3.25 6.46
C VAL A 108 -4.28 -3.21 7.44
N ALA A 109 -3.51 -4.27 7.50
CA ALA A 109 -2.35 -4.38 8.38
C ALA A 109 -1.13 -4.79 7.56
N SER A 110 -0.12 -3.95 7.58
CA SER A 110 1.23 -4.28 7.06
C SER A 110 2.01 -5.03 8.14
N GLY A 111 2.45 -6.24 7.87
CA GLY A 111 3.20 -7.08 8.79
C GLY A 111 4.63 -6.58 9.00
N GLY A 112 5.50 -6.81 8.05
CA GLY A 112 6.94 -6.57 8.16
C GLY A 112 7.43 -5.20 7.68
N GLY A 113 6.63 -4.46 6.91
CA GLY A 113 7.07 -3.19 6.29
C GLY A 113 8.09 -3.37 5.16
N GLN A 114 8.32 -4.59 4.70
CA GLN A 114 9.26 -4.88 3.63
C GLN A 114 8.78 -4.31 2.28
N PRO A 115 9.72 -3.91 1.40
CA PRO A 115 9.39 -3.46 0.05
C PRO A 115 8.54 -4.48 -0.71
N GLY A 116 7.51 -4.03 -1.43
CA GLY A 116 6.66 -4.90 -2.23
C GLY A 116 5.73 -5.86 -1.47
N GLU A 117 5.88 -6.00 -0.16
CA GLU A 117 5.06 -6.89 0.67
C GLU A 117 3.58 -6.50 0.63
N ALA A 118 2.71 -7.50 0.54
CA ALA A 118 1.27 -7.30 0.60
C ALA A 118 0.82 -7.03 2.03
N ALA A 119 -0.03 -6.03 2.21
CA ALA A 119 -0.72 -5.87 3.48
C ALA A 119 -1.85 -6.91 3.60
N SER A 120 -2.06 -7.41 4.79
CA SER A 120 -3.24 -8.24 5.12
C SER A 120 -4.49 -7.37 5.06
N VAL A 121 -5.47 -7.79 4.29
CA VAL A 121 -6.75 -7.10 4.15
C VAL A 121 -7.86 -7.96 4.72
N ILE A 122 -8.61 -7.43 5.68
CA ILE A 122 -9.72 -8.12 6.34
C ILE A 122 -10.97 -7.24 6.24
N ILE A 123 -12.07 -7.83 5.80
CA ILE A 123 -13.35 -7.13 5.64
C ILE A 123 -14.30 -7.57 6.77
N ARG A 124 -14.78 -6.61 7.59
CA ARG A 124 -15.70 -6.84 8.72
C ARG A 124 -15.18 -7.79 9.81
N GLY A 125 -13.87 -7.97 9.90
CA GLY A 125 -13.25 -8.81 10.94
C GLY A 125 -12.99 -10.26 10.50
N ILE A 126 -12.44 -11.04 11.42
CA ILE A 126 -12.02 -12.43 11.19
C ILE A 126 -13.25 -13.32 11.32
N GLY A 127 -13.63 -13.97 10.23
CA GLY A 127 -14.81 -14.86 10.19
C GLY A 127 -14.54 -16.29 10.71
N SER A 128 -13.29 -16.72 10.78
CA SER A 128 -12.90 -18.07 11.22
C SER A 128 -11.52 -18.06 11.87
N VAL A 129 -11.36 -18.88 12.90
CA VAL A 129 -10.05 -19.09 13.57
C VAL A 129 -9.14 -20.00 12.74
N ASN A 130 -9.71 -20.95 12.01
CA ASN A 130 -8.96 -22.01 11.32
C ASN A 130 -8.94 -21.86 9.80
N ALA A 131 -9.68 -20.88 9.23
CA ALA A 131 -9.72 -20.63 7.80
C ALA A 131 -9.16 -19.25 7.45
N SER A 132 -8.70 -19.08 6.21
CA SER A 132 -8.24 -17.77 5.73
C SER A 132 -9.33 -16.72 5.84
N ALA A 133 -8.99 -15.52 6.33
CA ALA A 133 -9.85 -14.33 6.36
C ALA A 133 -9.65 -13.42 5.13
N THR A 134 -8.80 -13.83 4.17
CA THR A 134 -8.47 -13.04 2.98
C THR A 134 -9.69 -12.89 2.07
N PRO A 135 -10.03 -11.69 1.60
CA PRO A 135 -11.11 -11.47 0.64
C PRO A 135 -10.75 -12.03 -0.74
N LEU A 136 -11.77 -12.32 -1.55
CA LEU A 136 -11.58 -12.68 -2.95
C LEU A 136 -11.25 -11.43 -3.76
N TYR A 137 -10.20 -11.49 -4.56
CA TYR A 137 -9.88 -10.45 -5.54
C TYR A 137 -10.42 -10.83 -6.91
N VAL A 138 -11.01 -9.85 -7.60
CA VAL A 138 -11.56 -10.02 -8.95
C VAL A 138 -11.03 -8.88 -9.80
N VAL A 139 -10.34 -9.17 -10.88
CA VAL A 139 -9.77 -8.19 -11.81
C VAL A 139 -10.52 -8.25 -13.13
N ASP A 140 -11.13 -7.15 -13.52
CA ASP A 140 -11.94 -7.04 -14.75
C ASP A 140 -12.99 -8.16 -14.92
N GLY A 141 -13.57 -8.61 -13.80
CA GLY A 141 -14.59 -9.64 -13.76
C GLY A 141 -14.07 -11.08 -13.63
N ILE A 142 -12.76 -11.30 -13.58
CA ILE A 142 -12.14 -12.61 -13.47
C ILE A 142 -11.53 -12.76 -12.07
N PRO A 143 -11.82 -13.84 -11.31
CA PRO A 143 -11.14 -14.13 -10.05
C PRO A 143 -9.63 -14.20 -10.24
N PHE A 144 -8.91 -13.53 -9.37
CA PHE A 144 -7.46 -13.37 -9.45
C PHE A 144 -6.79 -14.06 -8.26
N ASP A 145 -6.04 -15.11 -8.52
CA ASP A 145 -5.33 -15.91 -7.53
C ASP A 145 -3.80 -15.64 -7.54
N GLY A 146 -3.35 -14.65 -8.33
CA GLY A 146 -1.93 -14.27 -8.42
C GLY A 146 -1.50 -13.30 -7.32
N SER A 147 -0.22 -12.98 -7.32
CA SER A 147 0.32 -11.96 -6.41
C SER A 147 -0.25 -10.58 -6.72
N LEU A 148 -0.79 -9.91 -5.70
CA LEU A 148 -1.32 -8.54 -5.84
C LEU A 148 -0.22 -7.50 -6.12
N SER A 149 1.05 -7.84 -5.90
CA SER A 149 2.18 -7.02 -6.31
C SER A 149 2.31 -6.93 -7.84
N ALA A 150 1.72 -7.87 -8.59
CA ALA A 150 1.69 -7.83 -10.06
C ALA A 150 0.75 -6.75 -10.62
N ILE A 151 -0.18 -6.25 -9.79
CA ILE A 151 -1.14 -5.22 -10.22
C ILE A 151 -0.55 -3.84 -9.98
N ASN A 152 -0.38 -3.06 -11.07
CA ASN A 152 0.06 -1.68 -10.95
C ASN A 152 -1.11 -0.78 -10.51
N PRO A 153 -1.02 -0.09 -9.35
CA PRO A 153 -2.07 0.83 -8.90
C PRO A 153 -2.41 1.93 -9.92
N ALA A 154 -1.45 2.30 -10.76
CA ALA A 154 -1.67 3.32 -11.79
C ALA A 154 -2.60 2.86 -12.93
N ASP A 155 -2.74 1.57 -13.15
CA ASP A 155 -3.64 1.01 -14.16
C ASP A 155 -5.08 0.80 -13.65
N ILE A 156 -5.33 1.07 -12.37
CA ILE A 156 -6.65 0.91 -11.75
C ILE A 156 -7.52 2.14 -12.04
N GLU A 157 -8.72 1.93 -12.51
CA GLU A 157 -9.77 2.94 -12.63
C GLU A 157 -10.58 3.05 -11.34
N THR A 158 -11.10 1.91 -10.87
CA THR A 158 -11.86 1.83 -9.61
C THR A 158 -11.59 0.53 -8.86
N MET A 159 -11.73 0.60 -7.56
CA MET A 159 -11.82 -0.56 -6.68
C MET A 159 -13.12 -0.55 -5.93
N THR A 160 -13.91 -1.62 -6.05
CA THR A 160 -15.18 -1.79 -5.35
C THR A 160 -15.03 -2.88 -4.30
N VAL A 161 -15.27 -2.53 -3.04
CA VAL A 161 -15.27 -3.47 -1.93
C VAL A 161 -16.69 -3.89 -1.61
N LEU A 162 -17.03 -5.14 -1.87
CA LEU A 162 -18.30 -5.77 -1.55
C LEU A 162 -18.20 -6.42 -0.16
N LYS A 163 -18.92 -5.85 0.82
CA LYS A 163 -18.71 -6.18 2.23
C LYS A 163 -19.69 -7.21 2.78
N ASP A 164 -20.80 -7.47 2.12
CA ASP A 164 -21.82 -8.37 2.62
C ASP A 164 -22.00 -9.64 1.78
N ALA A 165 -22.65 -10.63 2.41
CA ALA A 165 -22.86 -11.92 1.80
C ALA A 165 -23.76 -11.86 0.54
N SER A 166 -24.69 -10.90 0.46
CA SER A 166 -25.56 -10.75 -0.71
C SER A 166 -24.78 -10.28 -1.94
N ALA A 167 -23.84 -9.36 -1.71
CA ALA A 167 -22.90 -8.92 -2.76
C ALA A 167 -21.90 -10.02 -3.13
N GLY A 168 -21.47 -10.81 -2.14
CA GLY A 168 -20.55 -11.94 -2.33
C GLY A 168 -21.21 -13.17 -2.95
N ALA A 169 -22.54 -13.31 -2.88
CA ALA A 169 -23.26 -14.51 -3.34
C ALA A 169 -23.00 -14.86 -4.82
N LEU A 170 -22.72 -13.86 -5.66
CA LEU A 170 -22.36 -14.05 -7.06
C LEU A 170 -21.03 -14.79 -7.28
N TYR A 171 -20.18 -14.83 -6.24
CA TYR A 171 -18.87 -15.49 -6.26
C TYR A 171 -18.86 -16.79 -5.44
N GLY A 172 -20.03 -17.22 -4.94
CA GLY A 172 -20.18 -18.43 -4.15
C GLY A 172 -19.38 -18.40 -2.84
N ALA A 173 -18.95 -19.58 -2.37
CA ALA A 173 -18.19 -19.72 -1.12
C ALA A 173 -16.89 -18.90 -1.08
N ARG A 174 -16.25 -18.66 -2.22
CA ARG A 174 -15.04 -17.83 -2.31
C ARG A 174 -15.27 -16.37 -1.91
N GLY A 175 -16.51 -15.87 -2.01
CA GLY A 175 -16.88 -14.51 -1.59
C GLY A 175 -17.23 -14.36 -0.11
N ALA A 176 -17.13 -15.41 0.70
CA ALA A 176 -17.57 -15.40 2.11
C ALA A 176 -16.86 -14.35 2.98
N ASN A 177 -15.59 -14.07 2.72
CA ASN A 177 -14.79 -13.06 3.42
C ASN A 177 -14.90 -11.66 2.79
N GLY A 178 -15.87 -11.45 1.89
CA GLY A 178 -15.99 -10.26 1.07
C GLY A 178 -15.22 -10.36 -0.25
N VAL A 179 -15.52 -9.43 -1.16
CA VAL A 179 -14.93 -9.41 -2.50
C VAL A 179 -14.40 -8.01 -2.82
N ILE A 180 -13.21 -7.95 -3.38
CA ILE A 180 -12.59 -6.72 -3.87
C ILE A 180 -12.54 -6.80 -5.39
N VAL A 181 -13.38 -6.00 -6.05
CA VAL A 181 -13.45 -5.94 -7.50
C VAL A 181 -12.56 -4.79 -7.98
N ILE A 182 -11.54 -5.11 -8.74
CA ILE A 182 -10.60 -4.18 -9.35
C ILE A 182 -10.99 -4.00 -10.81
N THR A 183 -11.31 -2.78 -11.18
CA THR A 183 -11.57 -2.43 -12.58
C THR A 183 -10.40 -1.64 -13.11
N THR A 184 -9.83 -2.08 -14.20
CA THR A 184 -8.68 -1.42 -14.83
C THR A 184 -9.14 -0.34 -15.82
N LYS A 185 -8.26 0.66 -16.03
CA LYS A 185 -8.51 1.76 -16.96
C LYS A 185 -8.77 1.23 -18.38
N LYS A 186 -9.75 1.81 -19.05
CA LYS A 186 -10.06 1.53 -20.46
C LYS A 186 -9.67 2.71 -21.34
N GLY A 187 -9.49 2.44 -22.62
CA GLY A 187 -9.30 3.49 -23.61
C GLY A 187 -10.52 4.42 -23.63
N LYS A 188 -10.28 5.72 -23.73
CA LYS A 188 -11.36 6.74 -23.84
C LYS A 188 -11.61 7.07 -25.29
N LYS A 189 -12.88 7.37 -25.62
CA LYS A 189 -13.29 7.92 -26.93
C LYS A 189 -12.78 9.36 -27.04
N ASP A 190 -11.52 9.54 -27.35
CA ASP A 190 -10.88 10.85 -27.47
C ASP A 190 -9.64 10.76 -28.35
N LYS A 191 -9.03 11.90 -28.65
CA LYS A 191 -7.73 11.97 -29.31
C LYS A 191 -6.69 11.17 -28.53
N ILE A 192 -5.71 10.67 -29.25
CA ILE A 192 -4.58 9.95 -28.64
C ILE A 192 -3.95 10.84 -27.57
N ARG A 193 -3.87 10.31 -26.34
CA ARG A 193 -3.21 10.94 -25.22
C ARG A 193 -2.05 10.06 -24.76
N ILE A 194 -0.87 10.62 -24.75
CA ILE A 194 0.32 10.02 -24.18
C ILE A 194 0.57 10.71 -22.84
N SER A 195 0.81 9.96 -21.78
CA SER A 195 1.15 10.49 -20.48
C SER A 195 2.34 9.76 -19.88
N TYR A 196 3.18 10.53 -19.21
CA TYR A 196 4.27 10.04 -18.40
C TYR A 196 4.06 10.49 -16.95
N LYS A 197 4.23 9.58 -16.02
CA LYS A 197 4.23 9.83 -14.58
C LYS A 197 5.54 9.33 -14.01
N GLY A 198 6.30 10.20 -13.36
CA GLY A 198 7.52 9.87 -12.64
C GLY A 198 7.41 10.29 -11.18
N ASN A 199 7.86 9.43 -10.27
CA ASN A 199 8.00 9.74 -8.86
C ASN A 199 9.36 9.27 -8.38
N VAL A 200 9.98 10.07 -7.51
CA VAL A 200 11.18 9.72 -6.74
C VAL A 200 10.90 10.06 -5.28
N GLY A 201 11.26 9.18 -4.40
CA GLY A 201 11.11 9.37 -2.97
C GLY A 201 12.30 8.81 -2.22
N ILE A 202 12.51 9.31 -1.02
CA ILE A 202 13.50 8.80 -0.07
C ILE A 202 12.73 8.34 1.15
N ALA A 203 12.98 7.12 1.59
CA ALA A 203 12.42 6.56 2.81
C ALA A 203 13.49 6.50 3.89
N SER A 204 13.07 6.80 5.10
CA SER A 204 13.89 6.66 6.29
C SER A 204 13.01 6.18 7.45
N ARG A 205 13.62 5.78 8.54
CA ARG A 205 12.89 5.34 9.72
C ARG A 205 12.08 6.50 10.32
N ALA A 206 10.77 6.35 10.41
CA ALA A 206 9.87 7.38 10.92
C ALA A 206 9.78 7.39 12.45
N ILE A 207 9.88 6.24 13.10
CA ILE A 207 9.80 6.11 14.55
C ILE A 207 11.22 6.16 15.11
N PRO A 208 11.55 7.15 15.96
CA PRO A 208 12.85 7.22 16.60
C PRO A 208 13.09 6.00 17.49
N ARG A 209 14.32 5.63 17.63
CA ARG A 209 14.74 4.60 18.57
C ARG A 209 14.81 5.18 19.99
N TYR A 210 14.68 4.32 20.98
CA TYR A 210 15.18 4.63 22.31
C TYR A 210 16.70 4.77 22.25
N ASP A 211 17.25 5.65 23.07
CA ASP A 211 18.69 5.74 23.23
C ASP A 211 19.24 4.40 23.73
N LEU A 212 20.21 3.89 23.02
CA LEU A 212 20.90 2.67 23.42
C LEU A 212 22.08 3.05 24.31
N VAL A 213 22.45 2.14 25.19
CA VAL A 213 23.65 2.25 26.02
C VAL A 213 24.86 2.24 25.07
N ASP A 214 25.74 3.22 25.20
CA ASP A 214 26.98 3.25 24.44
C ASP A 214 27.96 2.15 24.94
N MET A 215 28.99 1.90 24.16
CA MET A 215 29.96 0.86 24.48
C MET A 215 30.62 1.08 25.83
N LYS A 216 30.94 2.33 26.19
CA LYS A 216 31.60 2.65 27.48
C LYS A 216 30.70 2.30 28.65
N ASP A 217 29.46 2.79 28.60
CA ASP A 217 28.49 2.52 29.67
C ASP A 217 28.14 1.04 29.73
N TYR A 218 28.03 0.35 28.58
CA TYR A 218 27.80 -1.09 28.54
C TYR A 218 28.91 -1.89 29.24
N VAL A 219 30.16 -1.55 29.00
CA VAL A 219 31.33 -2.19 29.64
C VAL A 219 31.34 -1.91 31.14
N GLU A 220 31.13 -0.66 31.56
CA GLU A 220 31.06 -0.27 32.95
C GLU A 220 29.93 -0.97 33.72
N MET A 221 28.72 -1.01 33.10
CA MET A 221 27.58 -1.71 33.68
C MET A 221 27.79 -3.23 33.76
N SER A 222 28.42 -3.82 32.76
CA SER A 222 28.76 -5.26 32.77
C SER A 222 29.75 -5.59 33.89
N TYR A 223 30.76 -4.75 34.08
CA TYR A 223 31.69 -4.88 35.19
C TYR A 223 30.97 -4.76 36.55
N GLU A 224 30.11 -3.75 36.70
CA GLU A 224 29.36 -3.54 37.94
C GLU A 224 28.42 -4.71 38.25
N ALA A 225 27.75 -5.25 37.23
CA ALA A 225 26.89 -6.41 37.38
C ALA A 225 27.66 -7.65 37.86
N LEU A 226 28.85 -7.92 37.29
CA LEU A 226 29.73 -9.01 37.73
C LEU A 226 30.21 -8.80 39.16
N ARG A 227 30.64 -7.59 39.52
CA ARG A 227 31.09 -7.26 40.85
C ARG A 227 29.97 -7.45 41.87
N ASN A 228 28.80 -6.92 41.59
CA ASN A 228 27.64 -7.04 42.49
C ASN A 228 27.18 -8.50 42.61
N SER A 229 27.20 -9.28 41.54
CA SER A 229 26.92 -10.72 41.59
C SER A 229 27.91 -11.47 42.49
N ALA A 230 29.20 -11.17 42.40
CA ALA A 230 30.22 -11.76 43.24
C ALA A 230 30.10 -11.31 44.71
N GLN A 231 29.86 -10.03 44.96
CA GLN A 231 29.76 -9.50 46.30
C GLN A 231 28.50 -9.97 47.03
N TYR A 232 27.35 -9.84 46.42
CA TYR A 232 26.05 -10.12 47.06
C TYR A 232 25.55 -11.53 46.81
N GLY A 233 25.93 -12.16 45.70
CA GLY A 233 25.52 -13.52 45.36
C GLY A 233 26.42 -14.61 45.98
N THR A 234 27.72 -14.35 46.06
CA THR A 234 28.69 -15.33 46.60
C THR A 234 29.37 -14.90 47.92
N GLY A 235 29.09 -13.69 48.42
CA GLY A 235 29.60 -13.19 49.69
C GLY A 235 31.08 -12.76 49.67
N MET A 236 31.64 -12.48 48.48
CA MET A 236 33.00 -11.92 48.39
C MET A 236 33.07 -10.52 49.00
N ASP A 237 34.22 -10.18 49.56
CA ASP A 237 34.47 -8.79 49.91
C ASP A 237 34.59 -7.90 48.67
N PHE A 238 34.56 -6.58 48.84
CA PHE A 238 34.57 -5.63 47.74
C PHE A 238 35.81 -5.78 46.84
N GLU A 239 37.00 -5.99 47.43
CA GLU A 239 38.24 -6.12 46.67
C GLU A 239 38.26 -7.43 45.85
N GLY A 240 37.88 -8.54 46.49
CA GLY A 240 37.75 -9.83 45.79
C GLY A 240 36.73 -9.82 44.65
N ALA A 241 35.56 -9.21 44.90
CA ALA A 241 34.52 -9.06 43.92
C ALA A 241 34.95 -8.16 42.75
N SER A 242 35.66 -7.07 43.01
CA SER A 242 36.21 -6.18 41.98
C SER A 242 37.24 -6.89 41.10
N ARG A 243 38.12 -7.70 41.70
CA ARG A 243 39.09 -8.52 40.96
C ARG A 243 38.41 -9.62 40.15
N TYR A 244 37.40 -10.27 40.73
CA TYR A 244 36.59 -11.25 40.02
C TYR A 244 35.95 -10.65 38.80
N ALA A 245 35.32 -9.47 38.93
CA ALA A 245 34.67 -8.78 37.83
C ALA A 245 35.67 -8.44 36.71
N ALA A 246 36.82 -7.89 37.03
CA ALA A 246 37.86 -7.56 36.07
C ALA A 246 38.30 -8.80 35.24
N ASN A 247 38.58 -9.89 35.95
CA ASN A 247 39.06 -11.14 35.33
C ASN A 247 38.00 -11.84 34.44
N ASN A 248 36.73 -11.58 34.69
CA ASN A 248 35.63 -12.21 33.93
C ASN A 248 34.93 -11.27 32.95
N LEU A 249 35.29 -9.98 32.90
CA LEU A 249 34.65 -8.99 32.06
C LEU A 249 34.73 -9.35 30.58
N GLY A 250 35.89 -9.74 30.10
CA GLY A 250 36.08 -10.13 28.69
C GLY A 250 35.26 -11.35 28.31
N GLN A 251 35.13 -12.31 29.23
CA GLN A 251 34.29 -13.49 29.01
C GLN A 251 32.80 -13.10 28.97
N GLN A 252 32.37 -12.18 29.82
CA GLN A 252 30.98 -11.68 29.86
C GLN A 252 30.58 -10.96 28.57
N ILE A 253 31.48 -10.16 28.02
CA ILE A 253 31.22 -9.33 26.83
C ILE A 253 31.54 -10.06 25.53
N GLY A 254 32.76 -10.62 25.41
CA GLY A 254 33.28 -11.22 24.17
C GLY A 254 33.04 -12.71 24.02
N GLY A 255 32.42 -13.36 25.02
CA GLY A 255 32.18 -14.80 25.02
C GLY A 255 33.40 -15.67 25.37
N LEU A 256 33.20 -17.00 25.34
CA LEU A 256 34.12 -17.97 25.95
C LEU A 256 35.43 -18.23 25.18
N LYS A 257 35.51 -17.94 23.86
CA LYS A 257 36.61 -18.44 23.04
C LYS A 257 37.81 -17.51 22.89
N ASN A 258 37.59 -16.21 22.74
CA ASN A 258 38.66 -15.23 22.57
C ASN A 258 38.20 -13.83 23.00
N PRO A 259 38.09 -13.58 24.32
CA PRO A 259 37.56 -12.30 24.82
C PRO A 259 38.39 -11.09 24.35
N GLU A 260 39.72 -11.23 24.25
CA GLU A 260 40.59 -10.13 23.83
C GLU A 260 40.40 -9.74 22.33
N TYR A 261 39.88 -10.62 21.51
CA TYR A 261 39.60 -10.32 20.11
C TYR A 261 38.55 -9.20 19.95
N TYR A 262 37.57 -9.18 20.84
CA TYR A 262 36.48 -8.20 20.84
C TYR A 262 36.75 -6.98 21.71
N ASN A 263 37.98 -6.84 22.27
CA ASN A 263 38.33 -5.71 23.09
C ASN A 263 38.56 -4.47 22.22
N PRO A 264 37.68 -3.45 22.29
CA PRO A 264 37.85 -2.21 21.52
C PRO A 264 38.98 -1.31 22.06
N TYR A 265 39.41 -1.49 23.29
CA TYR A 265 40.44 -0.70 23.94
C TYR A 265 41.82 -1.35 23.79
N LYS A 266 42.45 -1.16 22.65
CA LYS A 266 43.68 -1.87 22.26
C LYS A 266 44.90 -1.59 23.13
N ASN A 267 44.89 -0.52 23.94
CA ASN A 267 45.94 -0.19 24.88
C ASN A 267 45.75 -0.79 26.27
N TYR A 268 44.65 -1.53 26.51
CA TYR A 268 44.33 -2.23 27.76
C TYR A 268 43.80 -3.64 27.45
N THR A 269 44.09 -4.57 28.37
CA THR A 269 43.38 -5.85 28.44
C THR A 269 42.08 -5.66 29.19
N TRP A 270 41.12 -6.58 29.04
CA TRP A 270 39.88 -6.54 29.80
C TRP A 270 40.10 -6.46 31.31
N GLU A 271 41.11 -7.15 31.82
CA GLU A 271 41.47 -7.20 33.25
C GLU A 271 42.00 -5.85 33.77
N THR A 272 42.66 -5.07 32.94
CA THR A 272 43.32 -3.81 33.31
C THR A 272 42.56 -2.56 32.86
N LEU A 273 41.49 -2.72 32.08
CA LEU A 273 40.69 -1.63 31.47
C LEU A 273 39.97 -0.80 32.53
N ILE A 274 39.43 -1.46 33.56
CA ILE A 274 38.63 -0.82 34.60
C ILE A 274 39.52 -0.45 35.78
N ASP A 275 39.38 0.76 36.27
CA ASP A 275 39.88 1.15 37.58
C ASP A 275 38.99 0.49 38.66
N GLN A 276 39.54 -0.51 39.32
CA GLN A 276 38.80 -1.33 40.31
C GLN A 276 38.31 -0.53 41.53
N SER A 277 38.93 0.61 41.81
CA SER A 277 38.51 1.47 42.91
C SER A 277 37.25 2.27 42.59
N THR A 278 37.12 2.69 41.35
CA THR A 278 36.00 3.52 40.87
C THR A 278 34.95 2.73 40.11
N GLY A 279 35.33 1.57 39.55
CA GLY A 279 34.46 0.80 38.64
C GLY A 279 34.31 1.43 37.28
N LYS A 280 35.15 2.39 36.91
CA LYS A 280 35.09 3.14 35.67
C LYS A 280 36.21 2.77 34.73
N ILE A 281 35.98 2.89 33.41
CA ILE A 281 37.02 2.77 32.41
C ILE A 281 38.09 3.85 32.67
N ARG A 282 39.36 3.47 32.55
CA ARG A 282 40.47 4.39 32.72
C ARG A 282 40.39 5.56 31.76
N SER A 283 40.65 6.76 32.26
CA SER A 283 40.46 8.00 31.50
C SER A 283 41.34 8.14 30.23
N ASP A 284 42.44 7.40 30.19
CA ASP A 284 43.38 7.35 29.07
C ASP A 284 43.09 6.18 28.10
N ALA A 285 42.10 5.34 28.41
CA ALA A 285 41.65 4.30 27.51
C ALA A 285 40.88 4.90 26.30
N LYS A 286 41.30 4.50 25.09
CA LYS A 286 40.68 4.97 23.85
C LYS A 286 40.11 3.79 23.09
N ALA A 287 38.84 3.87 22.82
CA ALA A 287 38.18 2.90 21.97
C ALA A 287 38.62 3.04 20.49
N ALA A 288 38.93 1.96 19.86
CA ALA A 288 39.23 1.89 18.44
C ALA A 288 37.94 1.92 17.57
N TRP A 289 36.83 1.48 18.14
CA TRP A 289 35.52 1.53 17.51
C TRP A 289 34.43 1.71 18.58
N ASN A 290 33.26 2.11 18.15
CA ASN A 290 32.05 2.19 18.95
C ASN A 290 30.87 1.89 18.00
N GLU A 291 30.45 0.64 17.96
CA GLU A 291 29.52 0.16 16.96
C GLU A 291 28.07 0.33 17.40
N ASN A 292 27.23 0.77 16.48
CA ASN A 292 25.80 0.76 16.63
C ASN A 292 25.20 -0.18 15.56
N TRP A 293 25.01 -1.42 15.93
CA TRP A 293 24.55 -2.46 15.01
C TRP A 293 23.26 -2.13 14.28
N LEU A 294 22.36 -1.37 14.91
CA LEU A 294 21.13 -0.93 14.23
C LEU A 294 21.37 0.12 13.15
N ASP A 295 22.40 0.93 13.28
CA ASP A 295 22.80 1.88 12.23
C ASP A 295 23.52 1.15 11.10
N GLU A 296 24.35 0.15 11.43
CA GLU A 296 25.06 -0.66 10.45
C GLU A 296 24.14 -1.46 9.52
N ILE A 297 23.00 -1.92 10.04
CA ILE A 297 22.02 -2.67 9.22
C ILE A 297 20.94 -1.79 8.58
N SER A 298 20.90 -0.49 8.91
CA SER A 298 19.84 0.42 8.45
C SER A 298 20.32 1.32 7.31
N ASP A 299 19.47 1.53 6.31
CA ASP A 299 19.60 2.60 5.34
C ASP A 299 18.60 3.71 5.66
N ASN A 300 19.12 4.91 5.95
CA ASN A 300 18.30 6.09 6.21
C ASN A 300 18.01 6.92 4.95
N SER A 301 18.43 6.45 3.79
CA SER A 301 18.28 7.09 2.50
C SER A 301 17.74 6.15 1.42
N ALA A 302 16.94 5.15 1.83
CA ALA A 302 16.37 4.16 0.93
C ALA A 302 15.57 4.83 -0.20
N ILE A 303 15.94 4.55 -1.44
CA ILE A 303 15.38 5.20 -2.62
C ILE A 303 14.16 4.43 -3.12
N ARG A 304 13.15 5.18 -3.56
CA ARG A 304 12.00 4.64 -4.26
C ARG A 304 11.78 5.42 -5.54
N THR A 305 11.59 4.73 -6.65
CA THR A 305 11.27 5.35 -7.94
C THR A 305 10.09 4.66 -8.61
N GLU A 306 9.27 5.43 -9.32
CA GLU A 306 8.19 4.94 -10.16
C GLU A 306 8.18 5.69 -11.49
N HIS A 307 8.14 4.97 -12.59
CA HIS A 307 8.05 5.52 -13.94
C HIS A 307 6.98 4.80 -14.73
N ILE A 308 5.99 5.53 -15.21
CA ILE A 308 4.87 4.98 -15.96
C ILE A 308 4.65 5.79 -17.23
N VAL A 309 4.66 5.11 -18.36
CA VAL A 309 4.26 5.67 -19.65
C VAL A 309 2.94 5.03 -20.03
N SER A 310 1.96 5.82 -20.40
CA SER A 310 0.68 5.29 -20.86
C SER A 310 0.18 6.02 -22.09
N VAL A 311 -0.47 5.27 -22.96
CA VAL A 311 -1.13 5.75 -24.19
C VAL A 311 -2.57 5.31 -24.13
N ASN A 312 -3.49 6.21 -24.34
CA ASN A 312 -4.90 5.90 -24.49
C ASN A 312 -5.51 6.72 -25.63
N GLY A 313 -6.54 6.16 -26.25
CA GLY A 313 -7.23 6.83 -27.33
C GLY A 313 -8.37 5.97 -27.84
N GLY A 314 -9.10 6.52 -28.79
CA GLY A 314 -10.20 5.76 -29.39
C GLY A 314 -11.08 6.61 -30.26
N SER A 315 -12.02 5.92 -30.90
CA SER A 315 -13.12 6.46 -31.71
C SER A 315 -14.45 6.03 -31.07
N GLU A 316 -15.54 6.37 -31.73
CA GLU A 316 -16.87 5.88 -31.32
C GLU A 316 -17.00 4.36 -31.39
N ARG A 317 -16.22 3.68 -32.24
CA ARG A 317 -16.31 2.25 -32.48
C ARG A 317 -15.20 1.42 -31.84
N ALA A 318 -14.08 2.02 -31.53
CA ALA A 318 -12.92 1.32 -30.95
C ALA A 318 -12.16 2.21 -30.03
N ASN A 319 -11.67 1.65 -28.91
CA ASN A 319 -10.79 2.32 -27.98
C ASN A 319 -9.66 1.38 -27.55
N TYR A 320 -8.56 1.98 -27.15
CA TYR A 320 -7.37 1.24 -26.75
C TYR A 320 -6.65 1.96 -25.61
N VAL A 321 -5.95 1.19 -24.84
CA VAL A 321 -5.04 1.64 -23.80
C VAL A 321 -3.81 0.75 -23.78
N ALA A 322 -2.64 1.34 -23.59
CA ALA A 322 -1.41 0.62 -23.32
C ALA A 322 -0.65 1.35 -22.22
N SER A 323 0.01 0.62 -21.35
CA SER A 323 0.90 1.18 -20.33
C SER A 323 2.14 0.32 -20.14
N LEU A 324 3.25 0.98 -19.82
CA LEU A 324 4.49 0.36 -19.36
C LEU A 324 4.86 1.04 -18.05
N GLY A 325 5.19 0.27 -17.06
CA GLY A 325 5.55 0.75 -15.73
C GLY A 325 6.81 0.08 -15.21
N TYR A 326 7.63 0.87 -14.54
CA TYR A 326 8.75 0.44 -13.72
C TYR A 326 8.59 1.00 -12.31
N TYR A 327 8.78 0.17 -11.33
CA TYR A 327 8.77 0.53 -9.91
C TYR A 327 9.97 -0.12 -9.23
N MET A 328 10.67 0.64 -8.39
CA MET A 328 11.74 0.15 -7.54
C MET A 328 11.63 0.82 -6.17
N GLU A 329 11.89 0.06 -5.12
CA GLU A 329 11.87 0.51 -3.73
C GLU A 329 12.96 -0.24 -2.97
N ASP A 330 13.92 0.51 -2.43
CA ASP A 330 14.88 -0.01 -1.47
C ASP A 330 14.25 0.00 -0.07
N GLY A 331 14.57 -0.99 0.73
CA GLY A 331 14.13 -1.05 2.12
C GLY A 331 15.04 -0.25 3.04
N ILE A 332 14.51 0.15 4.19
CA ILE A 332 15.30 0.77 5.26
C ILE A 332 16.26 -0.22 5.95
N LEU A 333 16.09 -1.51 5.72
CA LEU A 333 17.04 -2.54 6.09
C LEU A 333 17.93 -2.84 4.89
N GLN A 334 19.25 -2.84 5.08
CA GLN A 334 20.20 -3.14 4.01
C GLN A 334 19.92 -4.49 3.34
N ASN A 335 20.19 -4.58 2.05
CA ASN A 335 19.96 -5.77 1.22
C ASN A 335 18.48 -6.20 1.16
N THR A 336 17.56 -5.27 1.35
CA THR A 336 16.14 -5.48 1.08
C THR A 336 15.68 -4.54 -0.02
N ASP A 337 15.07 -5.09 -1.06
CA ASP A 337 14.60 -4.33 -2.20
C ASP A 337 13.39 -5.01 -2.87
N PHE A 338 12.70 -4.24 -3.66
CA PHE A 338 11.63 -4.70 -4.53
C PHE A 338 11.67 -3.96 -5.86
N SER A 339 11.64 -4.69 -6.95
CA SER A 339 11.46 -4.11 -8.27
C SER A 339 10.31 -4.78 -9.02
N ARG A 340 9.66 -4.00 -9.90
CA ARG A 340 8.57 -4.49 -10.72
C ARG A 340 8.52 -3.80 -12.07
N TYR A 341 8.45 -4.61 -13.11
CA TYR A 341 8.12 -4.21 -14.47
C TYR A 341 6.70 -4.61 -14.79
N THR A 342 5.90 -3.70 -15.32
CA THR A 342 4.53 -4.00 -15.73
C THR A 342 4.29 -3.56 -17.17
N GLY A 343 3.52 -4.33 -17.90
CA GLY A 343 3.05 -3.99 -19.22
C GLY A 343 1.59 -4.35 -19.36
N ARG A 344 0.81 -3.46 -19.97
CA ARG A 344 -0.62 -3.68 -20.20
C ARG A 344 -1.03 -3.20 -21.57
N VAL A 345 -1.91 -3.96 -22.21
CA VAL A 345 -2.59 -3.59 -23.44
C VAL A 345 -4.06 -3.96 -23.32
N GLY A 346 -4.93 -3.02 -23.60
CA GLY A 346 -6.38 -3.25 -23.69
C GLY A 346 -6.95 -2.62 -24.95
N ALA A 347 -7.85 -3.31 -25.61
CA ALA A 347 -8.57 -2.81 -26.77
C ALA A 347 -10.00 -3.33 -26.75
N ASP A 348 -10.94 -2.45 -27.08
CA ASP A 348 -12.36 -2.77 -27.27
C ASP A 348 -12.81 -2.25 -28.62
N SER A 349 -13.62 -3.03 -29.33
CA SER A 349 -14.22 -2.62 -30.62
C SER A 349 -15.67 -3.04 -30.72
N GLN A 350 -16.53 -2.12 -31.15
CA GLN A 350 -17.91 -2.39 -31.56
C GLN A 350 -17.91 -2.85 -33.02
N ALA A 351 -17.65 -4.14 -33.22
CA ALA A 351 -17.52 -4.73 -34.58
C ALA A 351 -18.84 -4.70 -35.35
N LYS A 352 -19.97 -4.90 -34.66
CA LYS A 352 -21.34 -4.80 -35.17
C LYS A 352 -22.23 -4.14 -34.13
N SER A 353 -23.41 -3.67 -34.46
CA SER A 353 -24.38 -3.12 -33.50
C SER A 353 -24.71 -4.09 -32.36
N TRP A 354 -24.64 -5.38 -32.61
CA TRP A 354 -24.92 -6.47 -31.69
C TRP A 354 -23.63 -7.18 -31.15
N LEU A 355 -22.43 -6.84 -31.71
CA LEU A 355 -21.19 -7.54 -31.37
C LEU A 355 -20.11 -6.54 -30.88
N LYS A 356 -19.75 -6.64 -29.60
CA LYS A 356 -18.59 -5.99 -29.03
C LYS A 356 -17.49 -7.02 -28.78
N ILE A 357 -16.28 -6.74 -29.23
CA ILE A 357 -15.09 -7.57 -29.00
C ILE A 357 -14.11 -6.76 -28.17
N GLY A 358 -13.54 -7.39 -27.14
CA GLY A 358 -12.53 -6.76 -26.29
C GLY A 358 -11.41 -7.72 -25.94
N MET A 359 -10.22 -7.19 -25.73
CA MET A 359 -9.04 -7.90 -25.28
C MET A 359 -8.35 -7.09 -24.19
N ASN A 360 -7.92 -7.76 -23.12
CA ASN A 360 -7.03 -7.24 -22.11
C ASN A 360 -5.88 -8.22 -21.90
N ALA A 361 -4.65 -7.72 -21.97
CA ALA A 361 -3.45 -8.48 -21.65
C ALA A 361 -2.63 -7.69 -20.62
N ASN A 362 -2.20 -8.36 -19.58
CA ASN A 362 -1.34 -7.79 -18.54
C ASN A 362 -0.11 -8.67 -18.38
N PHE A 363 1.04 -8.05 -18.25
CA PHE A 363 2.31 -8.67 -17.93
C PHE A 363 2.87 -8.00 -16.68
N ALA A 364 3.42 -8.79 -15.78
CA ALA A 364 4.18 -8.29 -14.65
C ALA A 364 5.35 -9.22 -14.35
N HIS A 365 6.50 -8.63 -14.09
CA HIS A 365 7.68 -9.30 -13.58
C HIS A 365 8.12 -8.54 -12.34
N SER A 366 8.28 -9.24 -11.21
CA SER A 366 8.72 -8.64 -9.96
C SER A 366 9.80 -9.48 -9.31
N GLU A 367 10.77 -8.79 -8.77
CA GLU A 367 11.85 -9.36 -7.97
C GLU A 367 11.83 -8.71 -6.60
N SER A 368 12.15 -9.47 -5.57
CA SER A 368 12.23 -8.98 -4.20
C SER A 368 13.35 -9.70 -3.45
N SER A 369 14.16 -8.90 -2.76
CA SER A 369 15.14 -9.37 -1.79
C SER A 369 14.66 -8.95 -0.40
N TYR A 370 14.55 -9.89 0.52
CA TYR A 370 14.12 -9.59 1.87
C TYR A 370 14.72 -10.55 2.89
N GLN A 371 14.84 -10.04 4.11
CA GLN A 371 15.26 -10.82 5.26
C GLN A 371 14.07 -11.53 5.90
N SER A 372 14.31 -12.70 6.48
CA SER A 372 13.28 -13.37 7.27
C SER A 372 13.06 -12.66 8.59
N PHE A 373 11.79 -12.39 8.93
CA PHE A 373 11.37 -11.82 10.23
C PHE A 373 10.37 -12.73 10.95
N GLU A 374 10.27 -13.98 10.52
CA GLU A 374 9.17 -14.87 10.93
C GLU A 374 9.16 -15.21 12.41
N ASP A 375 10.32 -15.11 13.09
CA ASP A 375 10.38 -15.36 14.53
C ASP A 375 11.47 -14.53 15.24
N ALA A 376 11.46 -14.58 16.57
CA ALA A 376 12.47 -13.98 17.43
C ALA A 376 13.71 -14.88 17.50
N SER A 377 14.28 -15.20 16.35
CA SER A 377 15.47 -16.05 16.24
C SER A 377 16.70 -15.25 15.81
N THR A 378 17.86 -15.87 15.89
CA THR A 378 19.12 -15.28 15.41
C THR A 378 19.14 -15.03 13.90
N ALA A 379 18.19 -15.61 13.15
CA ALA A 379 18.00 -15.34 11.74
C ALA A 379 17.29 -13.99 11.50
N ASN A 380 16.62 -13.43 12.51
CA ASN A 380 16.01 -12.12 12.44
C ASN A 380 17.06 -11.05 12.74
N VAL A 381 17.48 -10.33 11.71
CA VAL A 381 18.56 -9.33 11.78
C VAL A 381 18.24 -8.19 12.75
N TRP A 382 16.98 -7.70 12.75
CA TRP A 382 16.53 -6.67 13.70
C TRP A 382 16.58 -7.15 15.15
N TYR A 383 16.08 -8.36 15.38
CA TYR A 383 16.11 -8.96 16.72
C TYR A 383 17.55 -9.13 17.19
N THR A 384 18.40 -9.73 16.36
CA THR A 384 19.80 -9.95 16.69
C THR A 384 20.53 -8.64 16.99
N ALA A 385 20.39 -7.62 16.12
CA ALA A 385 21.07 -6.35 16.31
C ALA A 385 20.66 -5.60 17.59
N GLN A 386 19.43 -5.82 18.10
CA GLN A 386 18.99 -5.23 19.36
C GLN A 386 19.64 -5.86 20.61
N PHE A 387 20.08 -7.10 20.51
CA PHE A 387 20.68 -7.87 21.61
C PHE A 387 22.19 -8.01 21.50
N MET A 388 22.79 -7.56 20.40
CA MET A 388 24.24 -7.54 20.27
C MET A 388 24.85 -6.46 21.17
N ALA A 389 25.93 -6.81 21.84
CA ALA A 389 26.73 -5.85 22.59
C ALA A 389 27.32 -4.80 21.64
N PRO A 390 27.39 -3.52 22.04
CA PRO A 390 27.95 -2.43 21.21
C PRO A 390 29.49 -2.46 21.17
N VAL A 391 30.07 -3.64 21.04
CA VAL A 391 31.52 -3.91 21.06
C VAL A 391 31.98 -4.69 19.87
#